data_f7a0a6bc9ae357fa9ed28a472ed12a14
#
_entry.id   f7a0a6bc9ae357fa9ed28a472ed12a14
#
_cell.length_a   1.000
_cell.length_b   1.000
_cell.length_c   1.000
_cell.angle_alpha   90.00
_cell.angle_beta   90.00
_cell.angle_gamma   90.00
#
_symmetry.space_group_name_H-M   'P 1'
#
loop_
_entity.id
_entity.type
_entity.pdbx_description
1 polymer ?
#
loop_
_entity_poly.entity_id
_entity_poly.type
_entity_poly.pdbx_seq_one_letter_code
_entity_poly.pdbx_strand_id
1 'polypeptide(L)'
;ISASLIAPDGVNGPVFLVYNNFKYIMRWNFSTNYALSIGLLSDAIVSNSTPLFDRPANWDKIKPMSTNQIKEIQEKLAKLDIYNAKVSGLYGKLTMKAIKKYQNMLLDGDKDVSPTGEEITTYKSGNPIIPDGYPSFDLYEMLIDKK
;
A
#
# COMPACT_ATOMS: atom_id res chain seq x y z
N ILE A 1 13.49 15.48 17.61
CA ILE A 1 12.72 14.21 17.58
C ILE A 1 12.44 13.90 16.11
N SER A 2 12.84 12.73 15.62
CA SER A 2 12.56 12.29 14.25
C SER A 2 11.23 11.54 14.22
N ALA A 3 10.36 11.90 13.28
CA ALA A 3 9.08 11.25 13.05
C ALA A 3 8.93 10.86 11.56
N SER A 4 8.07 9.91 11.26
CA SER A 4 7.72 9.49 9.91
C SER A 4 6.21 9.35 9.78
N LEU A 5 5.66 9.73 8.62
CA LEU A 5 4.27 9.47 8.28
C LEU A 5 4.16 8.07 7.63
N ILE A 6 3.17 7.31 8.05
CA ILE A 6 2.82 6.03 7.43
C ILE A 6 1.32 5.98 7.13
N ALA A 7 0.97 5.39 6.01
CA ALA A 7 -0.40 5.17 5.55
C ALA A 7 -0.54 3.67 5.20
N PRO A 8 -0.84 2.81 6.17
CA PRO A 8 -0.85 1.35 5.97
C PRO A 8 -1.90 0.88 4.97
N ASP A 9 -3.01 1.61 4.85
CA ASP A 9 -4.12 1.34 3.93
C ASP A 9 -4.13 2.29 2.71
N GLY A 10 -2.94 2.85 2.36
CA GLY A 10 -2.80 3.78 1.25
C GLY A 10 -3.34 5.18 1.55
N VAL A 11 -3.43 6.01 0.51
CA VAL A 11 -3.78 7.44 0.63
C VAL A 11 -5.21 7.69 1.09
N ASN A 12 -6.11 6.72 0.93
CA ASN A 12 -7.50 6.80 1.36
C ASN A 12 -7.72 6.27 2.77
N GLY A 13 -6.69 5.68 3.39
CA GLY A 13 -6.71 5.14 4.74
C GLY A 13 -6.25 6.16 5.78
N PRO A 14 -6.24 5.74 7.06
CA PRO A 14 -5.73 6.57 8.15
C PRO A 14 -4.22 6.76 8.01
N VAL A 15 -3.76 7.97 8.34
CA VAL A 15 -2.35 8.34 8.36
C VAL A 15 -1.89 8.46 9.81
N PHE A 16 -0.74 7.85 10.11
CA PHE A 16 -0.16 7.85 11.45
C PHE A 16 1.21 8.54 11.46
N LEU A 17 1.45 9.35 12.48
CA LEU A 17 2.77 9.89 12.78
C LEU A 17 3.46 8.93 13.75
N VAL A 18 4.55 8.29 13.28
CA VAL A 18 5.28 7.29 14.07
C VAL A 18 6.69 7.78 14.39
N TYR A 19 7.15 7.45 15.58
CA TYR A 19 8.43 7.85 16.14
C TYR A 19 9.41 6.66 16.19
N ASN A 20 10.58 6.89 16.77
CA ASN A 20 11.63 5.86 16.82
C ASN A 20 11.21 4.56 17.54
N ASN A 21 10.33 4.64 18.56
CA ASN A 21 9.78 3.46 19.24
C ASN A 21 9.10 2.50 18.26
N PHE A 22 8.40 3.01 17.23
CA PHE A 22 7.80 2.21 16.18
C PHE A 22 8.85 1.34 15.46
N LYS A 23 10.04 1.88 15.18
CA LYS A 23 11.15 1.14 14.55
C LYS A 23 11.66 0.00 15.42
N TYR A 24 11.63 0.15 16.75
CA TYR A 24 12.01 -0.93 17.68
C TYR A 24 10.98 -2.06 17.69
N ILE A 25 9.70 -1.74 17.66
CA ILE A 25 8.63 -2.74 17.55
C ILE A 25 8.77 -3.51 16.22
N MET A 26 9.04 -2.79 15.11
CA MET A 26 9.29 -3.38 13.79
C MET A 26 10.52 -4.30 13.73
N ARG A 27 11.49 -4.15 14.62
CA ARG A 27 12.62 -5.08 14.72
C ARG A 27 12.22 -6.43 15.33
N TRP A 28 11.25 -6.40 16.24
CA TRP A 28 10.70 -7.60 16.85
C TRP A 28 9.79 -8.36 15.89
N ASN A 29 8.85 -7.66 15.27
CA ASN A 29 7.97 -8.22 14.24
C ASN A 29 7.86 -7.21 13.09
N PHE A 30 8.35 -7.61 11.90
CA PHE A 30 8.41 -6.74 10.72
C PHE A 30 7.04 -6.60 10.04
N SER A 31 6.02 -6.23 10.81
CA SER A 31 4.66 -5.94 10.36
C SER A 31 4.23 -4.55 10.82
N THR A 32 3.92 -3.68 9.87
CA THR A 32 3.40 -2.33 10.14
C THR A 32 2.13 -2.39 10.98
N ASN A 33 1.20 -3.29 10.63
CA ASN A 33 -0.07 -3.43 11.36
C ASN A 33 0.14 -3.93 12.79
N TYR A 34 1.08 -4.86 12.99
CA TYR A 34 1.46 -5.31 14.33
C TYR A 34 2.03 -4.15 15.16
N ALA A 35 2.98 -3.40 14.60
CA ALA A 35 3.59 -2.29 15.30
C ALA A 35 2.59 -1.17 15.63
N LEU A 36 1.65 -0.86 14.72
CA LEU A 36 0.55 0.06 14.96
C LEU A 36 -0.39 -0.44 16.06
N SER A 37 -0.77 -1.72 16.04
CA SER A 37 -1.64 -2.29 17.07
C SER A 37 -1.03 -2.16 18.47
N ILE A 38 0.28 -2.38 18.60
CA ILE A 38 0.99 -2.20 19.88
C ILE A 38 0.99 -0.72 20.30
N GLY A 39 1.29 0.19 19.37
CA GLY A 39 1.30 1.64 19.66
C GLY A 39 -0.08 2.13 20.08
N LEU A 40 -1.12 1.82 19.30
CA LEU A 40 -2.50 2.21 19.59
C LEU A 40 -3.01 1.61 20.90
N LEU A 41 -2.67 0.36 21.20
CA LEU A 41 -3.01 -0.26 22.49
C LEU A 41 -2.32 0.45 23.65
N SER A 42 -1.05 0.80 23.51
CA SER A 42 -0.31 1.58 24.53
C SER A 42 -0.98 2.94 24.78
N ASP A 43 -1.34 3.65 23.71
CA ASP A 43 -2.01 4.94 23.82
C ASP A 43 -3.41 4.81 24.45
N ALA A 44 -4.16 3.75 24.13
CA ALA A 44 -5.47 3.47 24.76
C ALA A 44 -5.35 3.25 26.27
N ILE A 45 -4.34 2.51 26.70
CA ILE A 45 -4.09 2.24 28.14
C ILE A 45 -3.77 3.54 28.89
N VAL A 46 -2.94 4.40 28.28
CA VAL A 46 -2.50 5.65 28.92
C VAL A 46 -3.60 6.71 28.91
N SER A 47 -4.30 6.89 27.79
CA SER A 47 -5.31 7.95 27.63
C SER A 47 -6.67 7.59 28.21
N ASN A 48 -6.94 6.30 28.46
CA ASN A 48 -8.25 5.77 28.84
C ASN A 48 -9.38 6.23 27.91
N SER A 49 -9.08 6.45 26.64
CA SER A 49 -9.99 6.97 25.62
C SER A 49 -10.01 6.09 24.36
N THR A 50 -11.20 5.95 23.78
CA THR A 50 -11.44 5.35 22.47
C THR A 50 -12.52 6.17 21.74
N PRO A 51 -12.42 6.39 20.42
CA PRO A 51 -11.36 5.94 19.50
C PRO A 51 -10.06 6.75 19.66
N LEU A 52 -8.94 6.12 19.35
CA LEU A 52 -7.59 6.71 19.41
C LEU A 52 -7.24 7.59 18.21
N PHE A 53 -8.08 7.59 17.19
CA PHE A 53 -7.93 8.41 15.98
C PHE A 53 -9.27 8.54 15.27
N ASP A 54 -9.42 9.64 14.51
CA ASP A 54 -10.58 9.85 13.67
C ASP A 54 -10.53 8.91 12.46
N ARG A 55 -11.61 8.13 12.28
CA ARG A 55 -11.74 7.24 11.13
C ARG A 55 -12.03 8.06 9.87
N PRO A 56 -11.24 7.92 8.80
CA PRO A 56 -11.58 8.56 7.53
C PRO A 56 -12.97 8.13 7.06
N ALA A 57 -13.76 9.07 6.51
CA ALA A 57 -15.15 8.83 6.11
C ALA A 57 -15.35 7.66 5.12
N ASN A 58 -14.29 7.34 4.36
CA ASN A 58 -14.31 6.26 3.37
C ASN A 58 -13.60 4.99 3.82
N TRP A 59 -13.11 4.92 5.06
CA TRP A 59 -12.31 3.77 5.49
C TRP A 59 -13.10 2.45 5.47
N ASP A 60 -14.38 2.46 5.82
CA ASP A 60 -15.23 1.27 5.76
C ASP A 60 -15.48 0.77 4.31
N LYS A 61 -15.17 1.59 3.31
CA LYS A 61 -15.22 1.23 1.89
C LYS A 61 -13.93 0.60 1.39
N ILE A 62 -12.83 0.75 2.13
CA ILE A 62 -11.53 0.15 1.80
C ILE A 62 -11.63 -1.34 2.11
N LYS A 63 -11.78 -2.16 1.07
CA LYS A 63 -11.77 -3.62 1.20
C LYS A 63 -10.33 -4.11 1.05
N PRO A 64 -9.83 -4.91 1.99
CA PRO A 64 -8.50 -5.52 1.84
C PRO A 64 -8.52 -6.49 0.66
N MET A 65 -7.44 -6.51 -0.10
CA MET A 65 -7.23 -7.50 -1.15
C MET A 65 -7.12 -8.91 -0.58
N SER A 66 -7.76 -9.87 -1.24
CA SER A 66 -7.60 -11.29 -0.91
C SER A 66 -6.19 -11.78 -1.25
N THR A 67 -5.77 -12.87 -0.63
CA THR A 67 -4.50 -13.53 -0.93
C THR A 67 -4.36 -13.87 -2.42
N ASN A 68 -5.45 -14.29 -3.07
CA ASN A 68 -5.43 -14.61 -4.50
C ASN A 68 -5.23 -13.36 -5.37
N GLN A 69 -5.90 -12.26 -5.06
CA GLN A 69 -5.69 -10.99 -5.77
C GLN A 69 -4.27 -10.46 -5.62
N ILE A 70 -3.68 -10.58 -4.42
CA ILE A 70 -2.27 -10.22 -4.21
C ILE A 70 -1.33 -11.13 -5.03
N LYS A 71 -1.63 -12.44 -5.14
CA LYS A 71 -0.85 -13.34 -6.01
C LYS A 71 -0.92 -12.89 -7.48
N GLU A 72 -2.11 -12.60 -7.98
CA GLU A 72 -2.30 -12.13 -9.35
C GLU A 72 -1.53 -10.83 -9.63
N ILE A 73 -1.55 -9.87 -8.69
CA ILE A 73 -0.72 -8.67 -8.75
C ILE A 73 0.76 -9.04 -8.85
N GLN A 74 1.26 -9.90 -7.93
CA GLN A 74 2.65 -10.33 -7.91
C GLN A 74 3.07 -11.01 -9.22
N GLU A 75 2.22 -11.88 -9.77
CA GLU A 75 2.46 -12.56 -11.05
C GLU A 75 2.53 -11.59 -12.23
N LYS A 76 1.63 -10.61 -12.27
CA LYS A 76 1.65 -9.58 -13.32
C LYS A 76 2.89 -8.69 -13.23
N LEU A 77 3.25 -8.27 -12.02
CA LEU A 77 4.46 -7.49 -11.79
C LEU A 77 5.75 -8.29 -12.08
N ALA A 78 5.73 -9.60 -11.86
CA ALA A 78 6.83 -10.48 -12.22
C ALA A 78 6.99 -10.61 -13.76
N LYS A 79 5.88 -10.68 -14.51
CA LYS A 79 5.90 -10.68 -15.99
C LYS A 79 6.44 -9.38 -16.59
N LEU A 80 6.39 -8.29 -15.83
CA LEU A 80 6.93 -6.99 -16.20
C LEU A 80 8.38 -6.78 -15.68
N ASP A 81 9.03 -7.82 -15.16
CA ASP A 81 10.36 -7.75 -14.52
C ASP A 81 10.46 -6.71 -13.37
N ILE A 82 9.33 -6.41 -12.74
CA ILE A 82 9.24 -5.46 -11.62
C ILE A 82 9.31 -6.19 -10.26
N TYR A 83 8.84 -7.45 -10.21
CA TYR A 83 8.80 -8.25 -8.99
C TYR A 83 9.61 -9.53 -9.13
N ASN A 84 10.74 -9.62 -8.39
CA ASN A 84 11.71 -10.73 -8.48
C ASN A 84 11.72 -11.61 -7.23
N ALA A 85 10.59 -11.70 -6.51
CA ALA A 85 10.46 -12.52 -5.32
C ALA A 85 9.44 -13.64 -5.52
N LYS A 86 9.37 -14.56 -4.53
CA LYS A 86 8.37 -15.63 -4.56
C LYS A 86 6.95 -15.05 -4.52
N VAL A 87 6.10 -15.51 -5.45
CA VAL A 87 4.67 -15.22 -5.46
C VAL A 87 4.01 -15.93 -4.27
N SER A 88 3.68 -15.17 -3.24
CA SER A 88 3.18 -15.71 -1.96
C SER A 88 1.72 -15.34 -1.65
N GLY A 89 1.21 -14.29 -2.30
CA GLY A 89 -0.08 -13.69 -1.98
C GLY A 89 -0.06 -12.85 -0.69
N LEU A 90 1.12 -12.62 -0.12
CA LEU A 90 1.28 -11.75 1.05
C LEU A 90 1.72 -10.35 0.61
N TYR A 91 0.99 -9.35 1.05
CA TYR A 91 1.38 -7.97 0.85
C TYR A 91 2.48 -7.59 1.86
N GLY A 92 3.70 -7.56 1.38
CA GLY A 92 4.89 -7.19 2.18
C GLY A 92 5.73 -6.13 1.48
N LYS A 93 6.87 -5.80 2.08
CA LYS A 93 7.77 -4.73 1.61
C LYS A 93 8.20 -4.88 0.14
N LEU A 94 8.43 -6.10 -0.35
CA LEU A 94 8.83 -6.34 -1.74
C LEU A 94 7.67 -6.07 -2.70
N THR A 95 6.46 -6.52 -2.36
CA THR A 95 5.24 -6.25 -3.12
C THR A 95 4.95 -4.74 -3.15
N MET A 96 5.03 -4.07 -2.00
CA MET A 96 4.84 -2.62 -1.92
C MET A 96 5.82 -1.85 -2.81
N LYS A 97 7.11 -2.21 -2.79
CA LYS A 97 8.12 -1.58 -3.65
C LYS A 97 7.84 -1.80 -5.14
N ALA A 98 7.42 -3.01 -5.51
CA ALA A 98 7.10 -3.35 -6.90
C ALA A 98 5.87 -2.58 -7.39
N ILE A 99 4.81 -2.50 -6.58
CA ILE A 99 3.62 -1.70 -6.89
C ILE A 99 4.00 -0.23 -7.07
N LYS A 100 4.77 0.33 -6.13
CA LYS A 100 5.22 1.72 -6.21
C LYS A 100 6.04 1.99 -7.47
N LYS A 101 6.93 1.06 -7.85
CA LYS A 101 7.68 1.16 -9.11
C LYS A 101 6.73 1.17 -10.31
N TYR A 102 5.75 0.27 -10.37
CA TYR A 102 4.76 0.22 -11.44
C TYR A 102 3.94 1.52 -11.54
N GLN A 103 3.51 2.07 -10.40
CA GLN A 103 2.77 3.33 -10.35
C GLN A 103 3.61 4.51 -10.91
N ASN A 104 4.91 4.57 -10.57
CA ASN A 104 5.81 5.58 -11.15
C ASN A 104 5.99 5.38 -12.66
N MET A 105 6.17 4.15 -13.15
CA MET A 105 6.30 3.87 -14.58
C MET A 105 5.04 4.30 -15.36
N LEU A 106 3.84 4.19 -14.77
CA LEU A 106 2.62 4.72 -15.39
C LEU A 106 2.67 6.24 -15.50
N LEU A 107 3.08 6.93 -14.44
CA LEU A 107 3.20 8.40 -14.42
C LEU A 107 4.28 8.92 -15.39
N ASP A 108 5.34 8.16 -15.56
CA ASP A 108 6.46 8.50 -16.47
C ASP A 108 6.19 8.13 -17.93
N GLY A 109 5.04 7.51 -18.25
CA GLY A 109 4.71 7.05 -19.60
C GLY A 109 5.64 5.95 -20.12
N ASP A 110 6.14 5.09 -19.23
CA ASP A 110 7.03 3.98 -19.59
C ASP A 110 6.31 2.99 -20.51
N LYS A 111 6.95 2.63 -21.65
CA LYS A 111 6.34 1.80 -22.71
C LYS A 111 6.05 0.37 -22.27
N ASP A 112 6.74 -0.14 -21.25
CA ASP A 112 6.49 -1.48 -20.72
C ASP A 112 5.14 -1.56 -19.99
N VAL A 113 4.65 -0.42 -19.49
CA VAL A 113 3.37 -0.32 -18.75
C VAL A 113 2.34 0.56 -19.45
N SER A 114 2.76 1.48 -20.29
CA SER A 114 1.92 2.33 -21.15
C SER A 114 2.35 2.16 -22.61
N PRO A 115 1.73 1.25 -23.38
CA PRO A 115 2.17 0.95 -24.75
C PRO A 115 2.17 2.16 -25.71
N THR A 116 1.36 3.17 -25.42
CA THR A 116 1.34 4.43 -26.19
C THR A 116 2.51 5.35 -25.82
N GLY A 117 3.19 5.12 -24.70
CA GLY A 117 4.21 6.00 -24.14
C GLY A 117 3.63 7.29 -23.53
N GLU A 118 2.32 7.34 -23.33
CA GLU A 118 1.66 8.47 -22.66
C GLU A 118 1.69 8.31 -21.14
N GLU A 119 1.83 9.43 -20.43
CA GLU A 119 1.69 9.49 -19.00
C GLU A 119 0.27 9.11 -18.58
N ILE A 120 0.12 8.14 -17.68
CA ILE A 120 -1.17 7.75 -17.13
C ILE A 120 -1.25 8.28 -15.69
N THR A 121 -2.01 9.33 -15.49
CA THR A 121 -2.10 10.03 -14.19
C THR A 121 -3.31 9.61 -13.35
N THR A 122 -4.27 8.90 -13.95
CA THR A 122 -5.50 8.44 -13.29
C THR A 122 -5.80 6.98 -13.61
N TYR A 123 -6.40 6.28 -12.65
CA TYR A 123 -7.00 4.96 -12.88
C TYR A 123 -8.27 5.07 -13.74
N LYS A 124 -8.78 3.95 -14.24
CA LYS A 124 -10.05 3.88 -15.00
C LYS A 124 -11.24 4.43 -14.20
N SER A 125 -11.20 4.37 -12.88
CA SER A 125 -12.19 4.95 -11.96
C SER A 125 -12.19 6.48 -11.91
N GLY A 126 -11.18 7.14 -12.50
CA GLY A 126 -10.93 8.58 -12.39
C GLY A 126 -10.13 8.99 -11.16
N ASN A 127 -9.79 8.08 -10.27
CA ASN A 127 -8.95 8.36 -9.12
C ASN A 127 -7.50 8.62 -9.55
N PRO A 128 -6.79 9.60 -8.94
CA PRO A 128 -5.39 9.87 -9.27
C PRO A 128 -4.48 8.71 -8.90
N ILE A 129 -3.47 8.45 -9.73
CA ILE A 129 -2.41 7.51 -9.41
C ILE A 129 -1.43 8.19 -8.46
N ILE A 130 -1.33 7.65 -7.25
CA ILE A 130 -0.36 8.10 -6.24
C ILE A 130 0.60 6.94 -5.98
N PRO A 131 1.92 7.14 -6.12
CA PRO A 131 2.89 6.06 -5.95
C PRO A 131 3.12 5.75 -4.47
N ASP A 132 2.09 5.22 -3.82
CA ASP A 132 2.09 4.81 -2.42
C ASP A 132 2.51 3.34 -2.21
N GLY A 133 2.42 2.54 -3.28
CA GLY A 133 2.71 1.11 -3.26
C GLY A 133 1.57 0.27 -2.69
N TYR A 134 0.38 0.86 -2.47
CA TYR A 134 -0.77 0.17 -1.92
C TYR A 134 -1.53 -0.64 -3.01
N PRO A 135 -1.93 -1.90 -2.73
CA PRO A 135 -2.67 -2.73 -3.68
C PRO A 135 -4.17 -2.37 -3.67
N SER A 136 -4.53 -1.25 -4.28
CA SER A 136 -5.92 -0.83 -4.41
C SER A 136 -6.69 -1.66 -5.46
N PHE A 137 -8.03 -1.65 -5.41
CA PHE A 137 -8.86 -2.25 -6.45
C PHE A 137 -8.65 -1.58 -7.81
N ASP A 138 -8.46 -0.28 -7.84
CA ASP A 138 -8.17 0.47 -9.07
C ASP A 138 -6.88 -0.03 -9.74
N LEU A 139 -5.82 -0.24 -8.93
CA LEU A 139 -4.56 -0.82 -9.40
C LEU A 139 -4.77 -2.26 -9.92
N TYR A 140 -5.51 -3.07 -9.17
CA TYR A 140 -5.78 -4.46 -9.52
C TYR A 140 -6.49 -4.55 -10.88
N GLU A 141 -7.59 -3.81 -11.06
CA GLU A 141 -8.31 -3.75 -12.34
C GLU A 141 -7.38 -3.31 -13.49
N MET A 142 -6.57 -2.29 -13.27
CA MET A 142 -5.63 -1.80 -14.29
C MET A 142 -4.58 -2.86 -14.67
N LEU A 143 -4.08 -3.64 -13.71
CA LEU A 143 -3.10 -4.70 -13.96
C LEU A 143 -3.71 -5.94 -14.63
N ILE A 144 -4.93 -6.32 -14.26
CA ILE A 144 -5.55 -7.58 -14.72
C ILE A 144 -6.27 -7.39 -16.06
N ASP A 145 -6.91 -6.25 -16.28
CA ASP A 145 -7.66 -5.96 -17.53
C ASP A 145 -6.78 -5.66 -18.76
N LYS A 146 -5.46 -5.65 -18.62
CA LYS A 146 -4.56 -5.62 -19.78
C LYS A 146 -4.57 -7.00 -20.46
N LYS A 147 -5.64 -7.27 -21.25
CA LYS A 147 -5.70 -8.29 -22.30
C LYS A 147 -5.05 -7.74 -23.56
#